data_1fc77c7ac8e32522b89048c8a0712046
#
_entry.id   1fc77c7ac8e32522b89048c8a0712046
#
_cell.length_a   1.000
_cell.length_b   1.000
_cell.length_c   1.000
_cell.angle_alpha   90.00
_cell.angle_beta   90.00
_cell.angle_gamma   90.00
#
_symmetry.space_group_name_H-M   'P 1'
#
loop_
_entity.id
_entity.type
_entity.pdbx_description
1 polymer ?
#
loop_
_entity_poly.entity_id
_entity_poly.type
_entity_poly.pdbx_seq_one_letter_code
_entity_poly.pdbx_strand_id
1 'polypeptide(L)' 'MAKSLDKLLTEIDAFLAAKRMSPTEFGETVMNDSRFVHEIRDGRRKTVTLDTADRCREFIMNYPG' A
#
# COMPACT_ATOMS: atom_id res chain seq x y z
N MET A 1 13.76 -10.62 11.11
CA MET A 1 14.12 -9.95 9.87
C MET A 1 12.89 -9.31 9.25
N ALA A 2 12.95 -8.01 9.00
CA ALA A 2 11.79 -7.30 8.43
C ALA A 2 11.62 -7.70 6.97
N LYS A 3 10.41 -8.07 6.61
CA LYS A 3 10.10 -8.37 5.22
C LYS A 3 9.76 -7.08 4.50
N SER A 4 10.13 -7.02 3.22
CA SER A 4 9.80 -5.85 2.39
C SER A 4 8.31 -5.53 2.44
N LEU A 5 7.48 -6.56 2.47
CA LEU A 5 6.04 -6.37 2.49
C LEU A 5 5.56 -5.75 3.80
N ASP A 6 6.14 -6.15 4.92
CA ASP A 6 5.79 -5.57 6.22
C ASP A 6 6.13 -4.09 6.26
N LYS A 7 7.29 -3.73 5.74
CA LYS A 7 7.71 -2.35 5.68
C LYS A 7 6.77 -1.53 4.77
N LEU A 8 6.43 -2.09 3.62
CA LEU A 8 5.53 -1.43 2.70
C LEU A 8 4.16 -1.21 3.34
N LEU A 9 3.64 -2.23 4.01
CA LEU A 9 2.34 -2.10 4.67
C LEU A 9 2.37 -1.03 5.75
N THR A 10 3.45 -0.94 6.52
CA THR A 10 3.61 0.09 7.54
C THR A 10 3.59 1.47 6.90
N GLU A 11 4.27 1.65 5.77
CA GLU A 11 4.29 2.92 5.05
C GLU A 11 2.90 3.28 4.53
N ILE A 12 2.19 2.29 3.98
CA ILE A 12 0.84 2.51 3.48
C ILE A 12 -0.10 2.90 4.62
N ASP A 13 -0.05 2.18 5.74
CA ASP A 13 -0.92 2.45 6.88
C ASP A 13 -0.68 3.85 7.43
N ALA A 14 0.56 4.27 7.54
CA ALA A 14 0.89 5.63 8.02
C ALA A 14 0.31 6.68 7.07
N PHE A 15 0.44 6.44 5.77
CA PHE A 15 -0.09 7.35 4.76
C PHE A 15 -1.62 7.44 4.83
N LEU A 16 -2.29 6.29 4.94
CA LEU A 16 -3.75 6.25 5.00
C LEU A 16 -4.27 7.01 6.22
N ALA A 17 -3.61 6.83 7.35
CA ALA A 17 -3.99 7.54 8.56
C ALA A 17 -3.78 9.04 8.41
N ALA A 18 -2.65 9.45 7.85
CA ALA A 18 -2.31 10.86 7.68
C ALA A 18 -3.25 11.58 6.72
N LYS A 19 -3.69 10.88 5.66
CA LYS A 19 -4.53 11.47 4.62
C LYS A 19 -6.01 11.11 4.77
N ARG A 20 -6.36 10.33 5.78
CA ARG A 20 -7.72 9.85 6.02
C ARG A 20 -8.28 9.13 4.79
N MET A 21 -7.43 8.37 4.14
CA MET A 21 -7.80 7.60 2.97
C MET A 21 -8.10 6.16 3.37
N SER A 22 -9.10 5.55 2.76
CA SER A 22 -9.42 4.16 3.08
C SER A 22 -8.49 3.21 2.33
N PRO A 23 -8.25 2.00 2.87
CA PRO A 23 -7.46 1.00 2.17
C PRO A 23 -8.04 0.66 0.80
N THR A 24 -9.37 0.59 0.70
CA THR A 24 -10.05 0.32 -0.56
C THR A 24 -9.73 1.38 -1.60
N GLU A 25 -9.83 2.64 -1.21
CA GLU A 25 -9.52 3.75 -2.09
C GLU A 25 -8.08 3.73 -2.56
N PHE A 26 -7.15 3.45 -1.66
CA PHE A 26 -5.74 3.36 -2.00
C PHE A 26 -5.50 2.28 -3.05
N GLY A 27 -6.05 1.09 -2.79
CA GLY A 27 -5.89 -0.02 -3.72
C GLY A 27 -6.46 0.28 -5.09
N GLU A 28 -7.64 0.86 -5.14
CA GLU A 28 -8.27 1.22 -6.41
C GLU A 28 -7.46 2.26 -7.18
N THR A 29 -6.96 3.26 -6.47
CA THR A 29 -6.24 4.36 -7.11
C THR A 29 -4.86 3.92 -7.62
N VAL A 30 -4.13 3.16 -6.81
CA VAL A 30 -2.74 2.83 -7.12
C VAL A 30 -2.64 1.59 -8.00
N MET A 31 -3.42 0.56 -7.66
CA MET A 31 -3.31 -0.76 -8.30
C MET A 31 -4.54 -1.16 -9.09
N ASN A 32 -5.55 -0.31 -9.12
CA ASN A 32 -6.83 -0.64 -9.75
C ASN A 32 -7.42 -1.92 -9.14
N ASP A 33 -7.22 -2.10 -7.84
CA ASP A 33 -7.62 -3.31 -7.12
C ASP A 33 -8.02 -2.93 -5.70
N SER A 34 -9.32 -2.90 -5.44
CA SER A 34 -9.85 -2.47 -4.14
C SER A 34 -9.44 -3.41 -2.99
N ARG A 35 -8.98 -4.62 -3.31
CA ARG A 35 -8.61 -5.60 -2.30
C ARG A 35 -7.12 -5.61 -1.99
N PHE A 36 -6.34 -4.82 -2.69
CA PHE A 36 -4.88 -4.87 -2.59
C PHE A 36 -4.38 -4.78 -1.14
N VAL A 37 -4.76 -3.72 -0.42
CA VAL A 37 -4.29 -3.53 0.95
C VAL A 37 -4.87 -4.59 1.89
N HIS A 38 -6.14 -4.93 1.69
CA HIS A 38 -6.80 -5.93 2.52
C HIS A 38 -6.12 -7.29 2.39
N GLU A 39 -5.72 -7.67 1.20
CA GLU A 39 -5.03 -8.95 0.97
C GLU A 39 -3.66 -8.99 1.64
N ILE A 40 -2.97 -7.87 1.66
CA ILE A 40 -1.69 -7.79 2.36
C ILE A 40 -1.91 -7.96 3.86
N ARG A 41 -2.91 -7.28 4.41
CA ARG A 41 -3.20 -7.35 5.84
C ARG A 41 -3.65 -8.74 6.27
N ASP A 42 -4.44 -9.41 5.43
CA ASP A 42 -4.96 -10.73 5.73
C ASP A 42 -3.92 -11.84 5.56
N GLY A 43 -2.77 -11.52 5.00
CA GLY A 43 -1.76 -12.51 4.75
C GLY A 43 -1.98 -13.33 3.48
N ARG A 44 -2.99 -12.99 2.69
CA ARG A 44 -3.26 -13.68 1.43
C ARG A 44 -2.20 -13.35 0.39
N ARG A 45 -1.74 -12.12 0.41
CA ARG A 45 -0.69 -11.65 -0.48
C ARG A 45 0.59 -11.57 0.34
N LYS A 46 1.49 -12.51 0.11
CA LYS A 46 2.70 -12.62 0.93
C LYS A 46 3.87 -11.84 0.39
N THR A 47 3.86 -11.55 -0.90
CA THR A 47 4.92 -10.76 -1.53
C THR A 47 4.31 -9.85 -2.57
N VAL A 48 5.04 -8.79 -2.90
CA VAL A 48 4.70 -7.93 -4.03
C VAL A 48 5.97 -7.77 -4.87
N THR A 49 5.79 -7.50 -6.15
CA THR A 49 6.94 -7.24 -7.00
C THR A 49 7.53 -5.89 -6.65
N LEU A 50 8.80 -5.70 -7.01
CA LEU A 50 9.46 -4.42 -6.80
C LEU A 50 8.70 -3.29 -7.51
N ASP A 51 8.21 -3.56 -8.71
CA ASP A 51 7.43 -2.59 -9.46
C ASP A 51 6.18 -2.14 -8.70
N THR A 52 5.46 -3.09 -8.10
CA THR A 52 4.29 -2.78 -7.31
C THR A 52 4.65 -1.94 -6.09
N ALA A 53 5.72 -2.31 -5.38
CA ALA A 53 6.17 -1.56 -4.23
C ALA A 53 6.57 -0.13 -4.61
N ASP A 54 7.24 0.01 -5.74
CA ASP A 54 7.66 1.32 -6.24
C ASP A 54 6.45 2.20 -6.58
N ARG A 55 5.42 1.62 -7.17
CA ARG A 55 4.19 2.36 -7.48
C ARG A 55 3.55 2.91 -6.22
N CYS A 56 3.47 2.08 -5.18
CA CYS A 56 2.89 2.51 -3.92
C CYS A 56 3.68 3.66 -3.30
N ARG A 57 5.00 3.53 -3.29
CA ARG A 57 5.86 4.56 -2.71
C ARG A 57 5.84 5.84 -3.51
N GLU A 58 5.82 5.74 -4.84
CA GLU A 58 5.71 6.92 -5.69
C GLU A 58 4.41 7.67 -5.44
N PHE A 59 3.31 6.93 -5.35
CA PHE A 59 2.02 7.54 -5.08
C PHE A 59 2.05 8.29 -3.75
N ILE A 60 2.61 7.66 -2.72
CA ILE A 60 2.71 8.28 -1.40
C ILE A 60 3.58 9.54 -1.45
N MET A 61 4.72 9.46 -2.11
CA MET A 61 5.67 10.58 -2.19
C MET A 61 5.11 11.76 -2.97
N ASN A 62 4.35 11.48 -4.01
CA ASN A 62 3.86 12.53 -4.91
C ASN A 62 2.45 13.01 -4.57
N TYR A 63 1.86 12.46 -3.55
CA TYR A 63 0.51 12.82 -3.17
C TYR A 63 0.49 14.27 -2.66
N PRO A 64 -0.38 15.12 -3.24
CA PRO A 64 -0.44 16.52 -2.80
C PRO A 64 -0.97 16.60 -1.37
N GLY A 65 -0.36 17.41 -0.61
CA GLY A 65 -0.87 17.54 0.68
C GLY A 65 -0.39 17.96 1.80
#